data_3457aefaae93beb2fc37a9e8005f4f5c
#
_entry.id   3457aefaae93beb2fc37a9e8005f4f5c
#
_cell.length_a   1.000
_cell.length_b   1.000
_cell.length_c   1.000
_cell.angle_alpha   90.00
_cell.angle_beta   90.00
_cell.angle_gamma   90.00
#
_symmetry.space_group_name_H-M   'P 1'
#
loop_
_entity.id
_entity.type
_entity.pdbx_description
1 polymer ?
#
loop_
_entity_poly.entity_id
_entity_poly.type
_entity_poly.pdbx_seq_one_letter_code
_entity_poly.pdbx_strand_id
1 'polypeptide(L)'
;MARAARVRPVCRVAFAGLVLVFFSGFALGKDADDGDDESVKAASTPNLYLDLRTNYGTFPAGSLSIGFGGFGFAGHPALSALAGFSKFSNFTTLPAFSSPSSQSVGLDVPFTSDLNDRVSVYGGFSGSASRTDLSDWSAFTIYSWNVGFQVDVYQQNGGSIPTITLQSTLTLPVPHATLPTTSLNTILEFDYALNADETRGLLAGAQYTAAAVDSGFVTINPNIVGYVGGYHQWDNNWKFTGRVGVQSFGGAQLLNRTPFEPFTQPIVRLDLDRMDDDDNRLFGITAVISWVPKPSYQLTVRTPLYLVKN
;
A
#
# COMPACT_ATOMS: atom_id res chain seq x y z
N MET A 1 -6.14 -44.21 10.88
CA MET A 1 -5.36 -43.38 11.83
C MET A 1 -4.70 -42.23 11.04
N ALA A 2 -5.33 -41.09 11.00
CA ALA A 2 -4.86 -39.91 10.26
C ALA A 2 -4.11 -38.99 11.23
N ARG A 3 -2.81 -38.78 11.02
CA ARG A 3 -2.02 -37.77 11.73
C ARG A 3 -2.40 -36.38 11.24
N ALA A 4 -3.10 -35.62 12.07
CA ALA A 4 -3.30 -34.20 11.86
C ALA A 4 -1.96 -33.48 11.93
N ALA A 5 -1.50 -32.91 10.83
CA ALA A 5 -0.34 -32.03 10.79
C ALA A 5 -0.72 -30.72 11.50
N ARG A 6 -0.18 -30.50 12.70
CA ARG A 6 -0.26 -29.21 13.39
C ARG A 6 0.56 -28.20 12.61
N VAL A 7 -0.10 -27.33 11.87
CA VAL A 7 0.51 -26.11 11.33
C VAL A 7 0.89 -25.22 12.50
N ARG A 8 2.17 -24.96 12.65
CA ARG A 8 2.74 -24.17 13.77
C ARG A 8 2.35 -22.69 13.63
N PRO A 9 1.92 -22.03 14.69
CA PRO A 9 1.54 -20.61 14.69
C PRO A 9 2.78 -19.70 14.78
N VAL A 10 3.81 -19.93 13.98
CA VAL A 10 5.09 -19.18 14.08
C VAL A 10 4.97 -17.76 13.49
N CYS A 11 4.04 -17.50 12.57
CA CYS A 11 3.84 -16.16 11.98
C CYS A 11 3.10 -15.17 12.87
N ARG A 12 2.27 -15.63 13.82
CA ARG A 12 1.47 -14.71 14.65
C ARG A 12 2.26 -13.94 15.71
N VAL A 13 3.39 -14.48 16.16
CA VAL A 13 4.19 -13.87 17.24
C VAL A 13 5.21 -12.86 16.71
N ALA A 14 5.73 -13.07 15.49
CA ALA A 14 6.71 -12.15 14.90
C ALA A 14 6.09 -10.78 14.51
N PHE A 15 4.79 -10.75 14.19
CA PHE A 15 4.10 -9.52 13.78
C PHE A 15 3.78 -8.59 14.95
N ALA A 16 3.39 -9.12 16.11
CA ALA A 16 3.10 -8.32 17.30
C ALA A 16 4.37 -7.70 17.90
N GLY A 17 5.52 -8.37 17.76
CA GLY A 17 6.81 -7.89 18.27
C GLY A 17 7.37 -6.68 17.50
N LEU A 18 7.13 -6.59 16.21
CA LEU A 18 7.68 -5.51 15.40
C LEU A 18 6.99 -4.16 15.66
N VAL A 19 5.68 -4.17 15.93
CA VAL A 19 4.91 -2.94 16.24
C VAL A 19 5.25 -2.44 17.65
N LEU A 20 5.48 -3.31 18.61
CA LEU A 20 5.80 -2.93 20.00
C LEU A 20 7.23 -2.40 20.20
N VAL A 21 8.20 -2.87 19.41
CA VAL A 21 9.60 -2.40 19.52
C VAL A 21 9.76 -0.97 19.01
N PHE A 22 8.95 -0.52 18.05
CA PHE A 22 9.01 0.87 17.59
C PHE A 22 8.42 1.88 18.58
N PHE A 23 7.42 1.49 19.37
CA PHE A 23 6.83 2.39 20.37
C PHE A 23 7.64 2.53 21.66
N SER A 24 8.48 1.56 22.00
CA SER A 24 9.30 1.60 23.21
C SER A 24 10.65 2.30 23.04
N GLY A 25 11.10 2.55 21.81
CA GLY A 25 12.40 3.19 21.52
C GLY A 25 12.40 4.72 21.58
N PHE A 26 11.25 5.38 21.57
CA PHE A 26 11.16 6.83 21.54
C PHE A 26 11.11 7.52 22.92
N ALA A 27 11.18 6.76 24.03
CA ALA A 27 11.06 7.32 25.37
C ALA A 27 12.41 7.56 26.09
N LEU A 28 13.56 7.35 25.43
CA LEU A 28 14.89 7.46 26.06
C LEU A 28 15.81 8.41 25.28
N GLY A 29 15.59 9.69 25.50
CA GLY A 29 16.47 10.76 25.06
C GLY A 29 16.20 12.00 25.91
N LYS A 30 16.35 11.87 27.23
CA LYS A 30 16.39 13.03 28.11
C LYS A 30 17.84 13.23 28.50
N ASP A 31 18.56 14.02 27.69
CA ASP A 31 19.81 14.59 28.13
C ASP A 31 19.51 15.62 29.25
N ALA A 32 20.10 15.36 30.40
CA ALA A 32 20.12 16.30 31.48
C ALA A 32 21.16 17.37 31.12
N ASP A 33 20.69 18.55 30.76
CA ASP A 33 21.52 19.75 30.83
C ASP A 33 20.76 20.86 31.61
N ASP A 34 21.45 21.37 32.57
CA ASP A 34 20.98 22.38 33.52
C ASP A 34 20.83 23.74 32.85
N GLY A 35 19.72 24.44 33.15
CA GLY A 35 19.66 25.89 33.17
C GLY A 35 18.83 26.54 32.08
N ASP A 36 17.85 27.25 32.60
CA ASP A 36 17.06 28.32 32.06
C ASP A 36 15.62 28.02 31.64
N ASP A 37 14.73 28.84 32.22
CA ASP A 37 13.28 28.92 32.01
C ASP A 37 12.84 28.84 30.55
N GLU A 38 12.83 27.66 29.96
CA GLU A 38 12.04 27.37 28.77
C GLU A 38 10.60 27.08 29.20
N SER A 39 9.72 28.02 28.94
CA SER A 39 8.28 27.80 28.89
C SER A 39 8.03 26.47 28.17
N VAL A 40 7.49 25.49 28.88
CA VAL A 40 7.07 24.19 28.33
C VAL A 40 6.22 24.49 27.11
N LYS A 41 6.83 24.34 25.90
CA LYS A 41 6.13 24.54 24.64
C LYS A 41 4.99 23.52 24.65
N ALA A 42 3.76 24.01 24.78
CA ALA A 42 2.59 23.17 24.78
C ALA A 42 2.72 22.23 23.57
N ALA A 43 2.60 20.92 23.81
CA ALA A 43 2.68 19.94 22.74
C ALA A 43 1.70 20.39 21.64
N SER A 44 2.22 20.70 20.45
CA SER A 44 1.37 21.11 19.33
C SER A 44 0.37 19.99 19.06
N THR A 45 -0.89 20.35 18.96
CA THR A 45 -1.94 19.40 18.58
C THR A 45 -1.62 18.85 17.20
N PRO A 46 -1.73 17.53 16.98
CA PRO A 46 -1.36 16.90 15.71
C PRO A 46 -2.26 17.40 14.56
N ASN A 47 -1.67 17.57 13.38
CA ASN A 47 -2.45 17.81 12.17
C ASN A 47 -3.25 16.56 11.81
N LEU A 48 -4.49 16.76 11.39
CA LEU A 48 -5.41 15.67 11.03
C LEU A 48 -5.88 15.81 9.60
N TYR A 49 -5.84 14.73 8.85
CA TYR A 49 -6.23 14.67 7.44
C TYR A 49 -7.22 13.53 7.22
N LEU A 50 -8.24 13.78 6.45
CA LEU A 50 -9.16 12.76 5.94
C LEU A 50 -9.17 12.85 4.42
N ASP A 51 -8.69 11.80 3.77
CA ASP A 51 -8.65 11.68 2.32
C ASP A 51 -9.76 10.75 1.82
N LEU A 52 -10.26 11.04 0.63
CA LEU A 52 -11.05 10.14 -0.18
C LEU A 52 -10.23 9.74 -1.40
N ARG A 53 -10.01 8.45 -1.60
CA ARG A 53 -9.31 7.91 -2.77
C ARG A 53 -10.25 7.01 -3.54
N THR A 54 -10.71 7.48 -4.69
CA THR A 54 -11.50 6.67 -5.61
C THR A 54 -10.58 6.06 -6.65
N ASN A 55 -10.63 4.76 -6.84
CA ASN A 55 -9.80 4.07 -7.82
C ASN A 55 -10.66 3.33 -8.85
N TYR A 56 -10.16 3.28 -10.08
CA TYR A 56 -10.68 2.49 -11.17
C TYR A 56 -9.56 1.66 -11.77
N GLY A 57 -9.79 0.37 -11.98
CA GLY A 57 -8.80 -0.52 -12.55
C GLY A 57 -9.38 -1.41 -13.65
N THR A 58 -8.55 -1.69 -14.67
CA THR A 58 -8.81 -2.67 -15.71
C THR A 58 -7.71 -3.71 -15.71
N PHE A 59 -8.08 -4.98 -15.62
CA PHE A 59 -7.16 -6.10 -15.49
C PHE A 59 -7.45 -7.10 -16.60
N PRO A 60 -6.56 -7.27 -17.59
CA PRO A 60 -6.70 -8.29 -18.63
C PRO A 60 -6.70 -9.69 -18.04
N ALA A 61 -7.27 -10.65 -18.77
CA ALA A 61 -7.27 -12.05 -18.38
C ALA A 61 -5.85 -12.56 -18.10
N GLY A 62 -5.69 -13.28 -16.98
CA GLY A 62 -4.40 -13.80 -16.53
C GLY A 62 -3.48 -12.76 -15.86
N SER A 63 -3.89 -11.50 -15.74
CA SER A 63 -3.08 -10.47 -15.08
C SER A 63 -3.33 -10.45 -13.57
N LEU A 64 -2.27 -10.27 -12.81
CA LEU A 64 -2.30 -9.95 -11.40
C LEU A 64 -1.37 -8.76 -11.15
N SER A 65 -1.93 -7.57 -11.02
CA SER A 65 -1.17 -6.39 -10.64
C SER A 65 -1.46 -6.02 -9.20
N ILE A 66 -0.41 -5.94 -8.38
CA ILE A 66 -0.52 -5.57 -6.97
C ILE A 66 -0.34 -4.06 -6.81
N GLY A 67 0.16 -3.39 -7.84
CA GLY A 67 0.33 -1.94 -7.90
C GLY A 67 1.32 -1.37 -6.88
N PHE A 68 1.49 -0.06 -6.93
CA PHE A 68 2.20 0.70 -5.90
C PHE A 68 1.24 1.06 -4.75
N GLY A 69 1.74 0.98 -3.52
CA GLY A 69 1.07 1.57 -2.36
C GLY A 69 0.24 0.62 -1.49
N GLY A 70 0.13 -0.68 -1.85
CA GLY A 70 -0.39 -1.73 -0.94
C GLY A 70 -1.87 -1.63 -0.53
N PHE A 71 -2.55 -0.52 -0.79
CA PHE A 71 -4.00 -0.41 -0.60
C PHE A 71 -4.71 -1.19 -1.70
N GLY A 72 -5.76 -1.92 -1.34
CA GLY A 72 -6.60 -2.62 -2.32
C GLY A 72 -6.13 -4.02 -2.71
N PHE A 73 -4.99 -4.51 -2.20
CA PHE A 73 -4.53 -5.87 -2.51
C PHE A 73 -5.58 -6.93 -2.16
N ALA A 74 -6.19 -6.85 -0.98
CA ALA A 74 -7.21 -7.80 -0.54
C ALA A 74 -8.50 -7.78 -1.39
N GLY A 75 -8.81 -6.66 -2.04
CA GLY A 75 -9.95 -6.50 -2.95
C GLY A 75 -9.64 -6.79 -4.41
N HIS A 76 -8.43 -7.27 -4.73
CA HIS A 76 -8.06 -7.55 -6.11
C HIS A 76 -8.93 -8.67 -6.71
N PRO A 77 -9.51 -8.47 -7.91
CA PRO A 77 -10.43 -9.45 -8.53
C PRO A 77 -9.84 -10.86 -8.65
N ALA A 78 -8.52 -10.99 -8.87
CA ALA A 78 -7.85 -12.27 -8.92
C ALA A 78 -7.90 -13.04 -7.59
N LEU A 79 -7.85 -12.36 -6.43
CA LEU A 79 -8.01 -13.00 -5.13
C LEU A 79 -9.44 -13.47 -4.90
N SER A 80 -10.44 -12.71 -5.36
CA SER A 80 -11.85 -13.12 -5.34
C SER A 80 -12.08 -14.35 -6.18
N ALA A 81 -11.39 -14.49 -7.32
CA ALA A 81 -11.42 -15.69 -8.14
C ALA A 81 -10.82 -16.89 -7.41
N LEU A 82 -9.66 -16.74 -6.71
CA LEU A 82 -9.10 -17.80 -5.86
C LEU A 82 -10.08 -18.25 -4.76
N ALA A 83 -10.82 -17.32 -4.17
CA ALA A 83 -11.84 -17.63 -3.17
C ALA A 83 -12.98 -18.50 -3.76
N GLY A 84 -13.38 -18.23 -4.99
CA GLY A 84 -14.36 -19.07 -5.71
C GLY A 84 -13.91 -20.52 -5.84
N PHE A 85 -12.62 -20.74 -6.14
CA PHE A 85 -12.03 -22.09 -6.27
C PHE A 85 -11.88 -22.81 -4.93
N SER A 86 -11.64 -22.12 -3.84
CA SER A 86 -11.51 -22.74 -2.51
C SER A 86 -12.78 -23.48 -2.05
N LYS A 87 -13.95 -23.16 -2.62
CA LYS A 87 -15.21 -23.85 -2.36
C LYS A 87 -15.35 -25.21 -3.04
N PHE A 88 -14.48 -25.51 -3.99
CA PHE A 88 -14.52 -26.77 -4.77
C PHE A 88 -13.45 -27.74 -4.26
N SER A 89 -13.62 -28.33 -3.09
CA SER A 89 -12.66 -29.23 -2.45
C SER A 89 -12.49 -30.61 -3.14
N ASN A 90 -13.27 -30.93 -4.19
CA ASN A 90 -13.36 -32.28 -4.78
C ASN A 90 -12.79 -32.40 -6.20
N PHE A 91 -12.01 -31.45 -6.70
CA PHE A 91 -11.45 -31.55 -8.04
C PHE A 91 -10.13 -32.32 -8.07
N THR A 92 -10.11 -33.47 -8.71
CA THR A 92 -8.89 -34.20 -9.06
C THR A 92 -8.17 -33.60 -10.28
N THR A 93 -8.86 -32.80 -11.07
CA THR A 93 -8.32 -32.08 -12.23
C THR A 93 -8.87 -30.64 -12.24
N LEU A 94 -8.07 -29.66 -11.76
CA LEU A 94 -8.39 -28.25 -11.99
C LEU A 94 -8.04 -27.93 -13.45
N PRO A 95 -8.95 -27.32 -14.23
CA PRO A 95 -8.60 -26.76 -15.53
C PRO A 95 -7.51 -25.69 -15.35
N ALA A 96 -6.74 -25.42 -16.40
CA ALA A 96 -5.76 -24.33 -16.37
C ALA A 96 -6.46 -23.04 -15.88
N PHE A 97 -6.03 -22.52 -14.73
CA PHE A 97 -6.63 -21.34 -14.15
C PHE A 97 -6.17 -20.12 -14.95
N SER A 98 -7.10 -19.51 -15.66
CA SER A 98 -6.93 -18.17 -16.21
C SER A 98 -7.94 -17.29 -15.51
N SER A 99 -7.48 -16.28 -14.76
CA SER A 99 -8.39 -15.26 -14.24
C SER A 99 -9.08 -14.58 -15.42
N PRO A 100 -10.42 -14.40 -15.40
CA PRO A 100 -11.10 -13.65 -16.44
C PRO A 100 -10.62 -12.19 -16.44
N SER A 101 -10.78 -11.48 -17.55
CA SER A 101 -10.59 -10.04 -17.56
C SER A 101 -11.59 -9.39 -16.61
N SER A 102 -11.16 -8.34 -15.93
CA SER A 102 -11.96 -7.71 -14.89
C SER A 102 -11.79 -6.21 -14.86
N GLN A 103 -12.79 -5.53 -14.32
CA GLN A 103 -12.77 -4.12 -13.99
C GLN A 103 -13.17 -3.96 -12.51
N SER A 104 -12.58 -2.99 -11.85
CA SER A 104 -12.93 -2.66 -10.47
C SER A 104 -13.08 -1.17 -10.26
N VAL A 105 -14.00 -0.80 -9.39
CA VAL A 105 -14.10 0.52 -8.79
C VAL A 105 -13.88 0.35 -7.30
N GLY A 106 -12.97 1.11 -6.74
CA GLY A 106 -12.64 1.04 -5.32
C GLY A 106 -12.72 2.38 -4.64
N LEU A 107 -12.80 2.32 -3.34
CA LEU A 107 -12.83 3.47 -2.44
C LEU A 107 -11.93 3.17 -1.25
N ASP A 108 -10.96 4.05 -1.01
CA ASP A 108 -10.12 4.04 0.19
C ASP A 108 -10.35 5.34 0.95
N VAL A 109 -10.53 5.24 2.26
CA VAL A 109 -10.79 6.39 3.14
C VAL A 109 -9.75 6.36 4.26
N PRO A 110 -8.52 6.83 4.02
CA PRO A 110 -7.52 6.97 5.06
C PRO A 110 -7.75 8.22 5.90
N PHE A 111 -7.64 8.07 7.20
CA PHE A 111 -7.50 9.11 8.18
C PHE A 111 -6.04 9.14 8.63
N THR A 112 -5.37 10.26 8.51
CA THR A 112 -3.95 10.45 8.85
C THR A 112 -3.81 11.47 9.96
N SER A 113 -2.91 11.21 10.90
CA SER A 113 -2.50 12.13 11.96
C SER A 113 -0.99 12.28 11.93
N ASP A 114 -0.52 13.51 11.72
CA ASP A 114 0.90 13.84 11.83
C ASP A 114 1.23 14.11 13.30
N LEU A 115 1.97 13.18 13.90
CA LEU A 115 2.38 13.30 15.30
C LEU A 115 3.48 14.35 15.48
N ASN A 116 4.31 14.53 14.48
CA ASN A 116 5.35 15.55 14.36
C ASN A 116 5.81 15.64 12.89
N ASP A 117 6.81 16.49 12.62
CA ASP A 117 7.34 16.73 11.26
C ASP A 117 7.96 15.50 10.60
N ARG A 118 8.14 14.39 11.32
CA ARG A 118 8.78 13.17 10.82
C ARG A 118 7.90 11.93 10.89
N VAL A 119 6.86 11.96 11.70
CA VAL A 119 6.07 10.75 11.99
C VAL A 119 4.60 11.02 11.77
N SER A 120 4.01 10.25 10.86
CA SER A 120 2.57 10.21 10.62
C SER A 120 2.04 8.80 10.88
N VAL A 121 0.86 8.72 11.46
CA VAL A 121 0.11 7.47 11.60
C VAL A 121 -1.20 7.59 10.84
N TYR A 122 -1.67 6.49 10.29
CA TYR A 122 -2.92 6.48 9.55
C TYR A 122 -3.70 5.20 9.76
N GLY A 123 -5.01 5.33 9.61
CA GLY A 123 -5.95 4.23 9.64
C GLY A 123 -7.10 4.50 8.71
N GLY A 124 -7.81 3.45 8.27
CA GLY A 124 -8.91 3.65 7.35
C GLY A 124 -9.55 2.34 6.93
N PHE A 125 -10.37 2.41 5.91
CA PHE A 125 -11.00 1.24 5.31
C PHE A 125 -10.94 1.31 3.79
N SER A 126 -11.03 0.13 3.16
CA SER A 126 -11.11 -0.01 1.72
C SER A 126 -12.31 -0.85 1.32
N GLY A 127 -12.98 -0.44 0.27
CA GLY A 127 -14.09 -1.16 -0.33
C GLY A 127 -14.01 -1.15 -1.85
N SER A 128 -14.67 -2.10 -2.50
CA SER A 128 -14.76 -2.12 -3.96
C SER A 128 -16.01 -2.83 -4.47
N ALA A 129 -16.33 -2.55 -5.73
CA ALA A 129 -17.16 -3.35 -6.60
C ALA A 129 -16.34 -3.77 -7.80
N SER A 130 -16.59 -4.95 -8.36
CA SER A 130 -15.91 -5.45 -9.53
C SER A 130 -16.85 -6.18 -10.47
N ARG A 131 -16.47 -6.26 -11.74
CA ARG A 131 -17.12 -7.11 -12.75
C ARG A 131 -16.06 -7.90 -13.51
N THR A 132 -16.46 -9.01 -14.07
CA THR A 132 -15.65 -9.81 -15.00
C THR A 132 -16.37 -9.92 -16.34
N ASP A 133 -15.69 -10.46 -17.37
CA ASP A 133 -16.34 -10.77 -18.65
C ASP A 133 -17.48 -11.80 -18.49
N LEU A 134 -17.51 -12.51 -17.37
CA LEU A 134 -18.48 -13.58 -17.09
C LEU A 134 -19.54 -13.18 -16.07
N SER A 135 -19.48 -11.94 -15.52
CA SER A 135 -20.41 -11.49 -14.46
C SER A 135 -20.64 -10.00 -14.54
N ASP A 136 -21.83 -9.58 -14.13
CA ASP A 136 -22.16 -8.17 -13.90
C ASP A 136 -21.41 -7.58 -12.70
N TRP A 137 -21.59 -6.27 -12.46
CA TRP A 137 -21.03 -5.59 -11.31
C TRP A 137 -21.53 -6.23 -10.01
N SER A 138 -20.57 -6.54 -9.13
CA SER A 138 -20.87 -6.94 -7.75
C SER A 138 -21.45 -5.76 -6.97
N ALA A 139 -22.12 -6.05 -5.87
CA ALA A 139 -22.41 -5.02 -4.88
C ALA A 139 -21.11 -4.42 -4.35
N PHE A 140 -21.12 -3.12 -4.03
CA PHE A 140 -20.00 -2.50 -3.34
C PHE A 140 -19.85 -3.09 -1.93
N THR A 141 -18.66 -3.52 -1.58
CA THR A 141 -18.38 -4.18 -0.30
C THR A 141 -17.11 -3.63 0.32
N ILE A 142 -17.15 -3.30 1.60
CA ILE A 142 -15.95 -3.04 2.39
C ILE A 142 -15.28 -4.39 2.64
N TYR A 143 -13.99 -4.51 2.32
CA TYR A 143 -13.25 -5.77 2.44
C TYR A 143 -12.09 -5.70 3.43
N SER A 144 -11.59 -4.50 3.77
CA SER A 144 -10.45 -4.38 4.69
C SER A 144 -10.46 -3.11 5.53
N TRP A 145 -9.79 -3.23 6.68
CA TRP A 145 -9.29 -2.13 7.48
C TRP A 145 -7.80 -1.98 7.23
N ASN A 146 -7.33 -0.74 7.23
CA ASN A 146 -5.92 -0.43 7.03
C ASN A 146 -5.42 0.37 8.22
N VAL A 147 -4.23 0.05 8.70
CA VAL A 147 -3.51 0.81 9.72
C VAL A 147 -2.04 0.86 9.33
N GLY A 148 -1.40 2.00 9.54
CA GLY A 148 -0.01 2.13 9.17
C GLY A 148 0.64 3.38 9.74
N PHE A 149 1.91 3.53 9.39
CA PHE A 149 2.70 4.69 9.75
C PHE A 149 3.64 5.06 8.59
N GLN A 150 4.07 6.30 8.61
CA GLN A 150 5.18 6.80 7.82
C GLN A 150 6.15 7.50 8.77
N VAL A 151 7.45 7.31 8.55
CA VAL A 151 8.51 7.99 9.30
C VAL A 151 9.62 8.41 8.37
N ASP A 152 10.02 9.68 8.48
CA ASP A 152 11.24 10.20 7.87
C ASP A 152 12.42 9.89 8.81
N VAL A 153 13.09 8.78 8.51
CA VAL A 153 14.26 8.32 9.28
C VAL A 153 15.39 9.35 9.20
N TYR A 154 15.50 10.01 8.06
CA TYR A 154 16.45 11.09 7.80
C TYR A 154 15.81 12.12 6.87
N GLN A 155 16.04 13.42 7.11
CA GLN A 155 15.60 14.53 6.26
C GLN A 155 16.83 15.23 5.67
N GLN A 156 16.82 15.51 4.38
CA GLN A 156 17.95 16.06 3.63
C GLN A 156 18.42 17.43 4.15
N ASN A 157 17.50 18.32 4.51
CA ASN A 157 17.77 19.67 5.07
C ASN A 157 18.89 20.43 4.33
N GLY A 158 18.89 20.38 2.99
CA GLY A 158 19.94 20.98 2.14
C GLY A 158 21.28 20.22 2.08
N GLY A 159 21.37 19.05 2.71
CA GLY A 159 22.56 18.20 2.72
C GLY A 159 22.71 17.33 1.46
N SER A 160 23.77 16.54 1.41
CA SER A 160 24.07 15.60 0.32
C SER A 160 23.42 14.22 0.50
N ILE A 161 22.84 13.94 1.66
CA ILE A 161 22.16 12.68 1.94
C ILE A 161 20.67 12.88 1.65
N PRO A 162 20.01 11.99 0.88
CA PRO A 162 18.59 12.11 0.58
C PRO A 162 17.71 11.99 1.84
N THR A 163 16.51 12.53 1.79
CA THR A 163 15.46 12.17 2.74
C THR A 163 15.16 10.68 2.61
N ILE A 164 15.10 9.99 3.75
CA ILE A 164 14.84 8.54 3.80
C ILE A 164 13.52 8.34 4.52
N THR A 165 12.51 7.89 3.79
CA THR A 165 11.16 7.64 4.30
C THR A 165 10.87 6.16 4.35
N LEU A 166 10.41 5.68 5.51
CA LEU A 166 9.86 4.34 5.71
C LEU A 166 8.36 4.44 5.94
N GLN A 167 7.61 3.76 5.11
CA GLN A 167 6.16 3.63 5.24
C GLN A 167 5.78 2.16 5.41
N SER A 168 4.89 1.84 6.35
CA SER A 168 4.37 0.49 6.49
C SER A 168 2.87 0.51 6.73
N THR A 169 2.14 -0.36 6.00
CA THR A 169 0.69 -0.51 6.06
C THR A 169 0.34 -1.96 6.34
N LEU A 170 -0.41 -2.20 7.39
CA LEU A 170 -1.06 -3.47 7.68
C LEU A 170 -2.52 -3.37 7.23
N THR A 171 -2.93 -4.30 6.36
CA THR A 171 -4.31 -4.45 5.91
C THR A 171 -4.91 -5.68 6.59
N LEU A 172 -6.04 -5.50 7.25
CA LEU A 172 -6.78 -6.52 7.98
C LEU A 172 -8.11 -6.77 7.29
N PRO A 173 -8.56 -8.04 7.16
CA PRO A 173 -9.86 -8.33 6.57
C PRO A 173 -11.00 -7.90 7.50
N VAL A 174 -12.14 -7.52 6.92
CA VAL A 174 -13.37 -7.34 7.70
C VAL A 174 -13.93 -8.70 8.13
N PRO A 175 -14.70 -8.74 9.23
CA PRO A 175 -15.45 -9.94 9.60
C PRO A 175 -16.31 -10.45 8.43
N HIS A 176 -16.35 -11.76 8.24
CA HIS A 176 -17.12 -12.42 7.17
C HIS A 176 -16.61 -12.18 5.73
N ALA A 177 -15.40 -11.68 5.54
CA ALA A 177 -14.80 -11.67 4.22
C ALA A 177 -14.73 -13.09 3.63
N THR A 178 -15.03 -13.23 2.34
CA THR A 178 -15.06 -14.55 1.66
C THR A 178 -13.70 -15.24 1.69
N LEU A 179 -12.63 -14.46 1.60
CA LEU A 179 -11.25 -14.94 1.72
C LEU A 179 -10.49 -13.95 2.63
N PRO A 180 -10.53 -14.15 3.96
CA PRO A 180 -9.85 -13.25 4.88
C PRO A 180 -8.36 -13.19 4.56
N THR A 181 -7.89 -12.03 4.13
CA THR A 181 -6.49 -11.83 3.73
C THR A 181 -5.90 -10.69 4.55
N THR A 182 -4.85 -11.00 5.29
CA THR A 182 -4.01 -10.00 5.97
C THR A 182 -2.82 -9.70 5.09
N SER A 183 -2.50 -8.43 4.86
CA SER A 183 -1.30 -8.06 4.11
C SER A 183 -0.48 -6.99 4.83
N LEU A 184 0.83 -7.09 4.69
CA LEU A 184 1.79 -6.07 5.10
C LEU A 184 2.44 -5.51 3.85
N ASN A 185 2.37 -4.20 3.70
CA ASN A 185 3.08 -3.48 2.65
C ASN A 185 4.08 -2.51 3.30
N THR A 186 5.34 -2.61 2.94
CA THR A 186 6.41 -1.74 3.44
C THR A 186 7.13 -1.10 2.27
N ILE A 187 7.31 0.21 2.33
CA ILE A 187 7.99 1.03 1.31
C ILE A 187 9.16 1.72 1.99
N LEU A 188 10.33 1.63 1.38
CA LEU A 188 11.49 2.46 1.69
C LEU A 188 11.75 3.35 0.47
N GLU A 189 11.67 4.66 0.64
CA GLU A 189 11.90 5.65 -0.42
C GLU A 189 13.04 6.60 -0.03
N PHE A 190 13.86 6.93 -1.01
CA PHE A 190 14.92 7.92 -0.95
C PHE A 190 14.51 9.07 -1.87
N ASP A 191 14.40 10.25 -1.32
CA ASP A 191 14.05 11.48 -2.03
C ASP A 191 15.21 12.47 -1.94
N TYR A 192 15.78 12.84 -3.09
CA TYR A 192 16.87 13.79 -3.21
C TYR A 192 16.39 15.07 -3.89
N ALA A 193 16.18 16.12 -3.11
CA ALA A 193 15.86 17.45 -3.62
C ALA A 193 17.08 18.05 -4.34
N LEU A 194 16.85 18.53 -5.57
CA LEU A 194 17.88 19.11 -6.42
C LEU A 194 18.06 20.63 -6.24
N ASN A 195 17.11 21.26 -5.58
CA ASN A 195 17.09 22.70 -5.31
C ASN A 195 16.63 22.97 -3.86
N ALA A 196 16.96 24.16 -3.37
CA ALA A 196 16.66 24.56 -1.98
C ALA A 196 15.14 24.63 -1.69
N ASP A 197 14.34 24.94 -2.71
CA ASP A 197 12.88 25.06 -2.58
C ASP A 197 12.17 23.71 -2.72
N GLU A 198 12.91 22.58 -2.85
CA GLU A 198 12.43 21.22 -2.97
C GLU A 198 11.36 21.02 -4.09
N THR A 199 11.37 21.91 -5.11
CA THR A 199 10.41 21.83 -6.22
C THR A 199 10.83 20.83 -7.29
N ARG A 200 12.07 20.30 -7.22
CA ARG A 200 12.60 19.29 -8.15
C ARG A 200 13.42 18.28 -7.39
N GLY A 201 13.25 17.02 -7.73
CA GLY A 201 14.02 15.98 -7.07
C GLY A 201 14.04 14.66 -7.83
N LEU A 202 14.90 13.77 -7.33
CA LEU A 202 15.05 12.39 -7.78
C LEU A 202 14.52 11.47 -6.69
N LEU A 203 13.90 10.37 -7.11
CA LEU A 203 13.34 9.36 -6.24
C LEU A 203 13.96 8.00 -6.55
N ALA A 204 14.21 7.22 -5.52
CA ALA A 204 14.49 5.79 -5.65
C ALA A 204 13.83 5.06 -4.49
N GLY A 205 13.35 3.85 -4.72
CA GLY A 205 12.73 3.12 -3.62
C GLY A 205 12.48 1.66 -3.89
N ALA A 206 12.10 0.97 -2.83
CA ALA A 206 11.69 -0.41 -2.88
C ALA A 206 10.41 -0.60 -2.05
N GLN A 207 9.53 -1.45 -2.55
CA GLN A 207 8.32 -1.87 -1.89
C GLN A 207 8.34 -3.38 -1.71
N TYR A 208 7.99 -3.84 -0.52
CA TYR A 208 7.78 -5.24 -0.19
C TYR A 208 6.35 -5.43 0.27
N THR A 209 5.63 -6.37 -0.36
CA THR A 209 4.26 -6.72 0.04
C THR A 209 4.19 -8.21 0.33
N ALA A 210 3.80 -8.56 1.54
CA ALA A 210 3.49 -9.94 1.94
C ALA A 210 2.00 -10.05 2.25
N ALA A 211 1.41 -11.18 1.89
CA ALA A 211 0.01 -11.46 2.18
C ALA A 211 -0.15 -12.87 2.78
N ALA A 212 -0.99 -12.97 3.78
CA ALA A 212 -1.37 -14.23 4.41
C ALA A 212 -2.89 -14.39 4.29
N VAL A 213 -3.31 -15.51 3.71
CA VAL A 213 -4.72 -15.86 3.59
C VAL A 213 -5.08 -16.79 4.73
N ASP A 214 -6.17 -16.50 5.44
CA ASP A 214 -6.67 -17.37 6.50
C ASP A 214 -7.44 -18.57 5.88
N SER A 215 -6.72 -19.33 5.07
CA SER A 215 -7.18 -20.60 4.54
C SER A 215 -5.98 -21.53 4.45
N GLY A 216 -6.11 -22.77 4.94
CA GLY A 216 -5.02 -23.77 4.84
C GLY A 216 -4.70 -24.21 3.40
N PHE A 217 -5.33 -23.59 2.40
CA PHE A 217 -5.26 -24.02 1.00
C PHE A 217 -4.59 -23.02 0.07
N VAL A 218 -4.49 -21.75 0.47
CA VAL A 218 -3.93 -20.66 -0.37
C VAL A 218 -2.67 -20.11 0.27
N THR A 219 -1.60 -20.07 -0.52
CA THR A 219 -0.34 -19.39 -0.15
C THR A 219 -0.03 -18.35 -1.21
N ILE A 220 0.20 -17.11 -0.78
CA ILE A 220 0.62 -16.01 -1.66
C ILE A 220 2.06 -15.67 -1.33
N ASN A 221 2.93 -15.78 -2.32
CA ASN A 221 4.32 -15.41 -2.17
C ASN A 221 4.49 -13.89 -2.21
N PRO A 222 5.57 -13.35 -1.62
CA PRO A 222 5.80 -11.92 -1.60
C PRO A 222 5.86 -11.28 -2.98
N ASN A 223 5.48 -10.00 -3.01
CA ASN A 223 5.67 -9.12 -4.15
C ASN A 223 6.69 -8.04 -3.80
N ILE A 224 7.64 -7.80 -4.70
CA ILE A 224 8.69 -6.80 -4.55
C ILE A 224 8.61 -5.85 -5.75
N VAL A 225 8.69 -4.54 -5.49
CA VAL A 225 8.81 -3.51 -6.53
C VAL A 225 10.05 -2.68 -6.22
N GLY A 226 10.97 -2.59 -7.17
CA GLY A 226 12.06 -1.61 -7.13
C GLY A 226 11.80 -0.54 -8.17
N TYR A 227 12.03 0.73 -7.85
CA TYR A 227 11.76 1.84 -8.75
C TYR A 227 12.73 3.00 -8.59
N VAL A 228 12.81 3.79 -9.65
CA VAL A 228 13.45 5.11 -9.68
C VAL A 228 12.48 6.11 -10.29
N GLY A 229 12.70 7.38 -10.03
CA GLY A 229 11.81 8.43 -10.54
C GLY A 229 12.31 9.82 -10.25
N GLY A 230 11.41 10.76 -10.37
CA GLY A 230 11.66 12.15 -10.03
C GLY A 230 10.36 12.94 -9.99
N TYR A 231 10.46 14.14 -9.49
CA TYR A 231 9.34 15.06 -9.42
C TYR A 231 9.72 16.47 -9.85
N HIS A 232 8.70 17.19 -10.24
CA HIS A 232 8.78 18.62 -10.56
C HIS A 232 7.49 19.31 -10.13
N GLN A 233 7.61 20.38 -9.36
CA GLN A 233 6.53 21.28 -8.99
C GLN A 233 6.71 22.60 -9.78
N TRP A 234 5.66 23.01 -10.45
CA TRP A 234 5.62 24.30 -11.18
C TRP A 234 5.16 25.43 -10.26
N ASP A 235 5.47 26.65 -10.64
CA ASP A 235 5.11 27.88 -9.90
C ASP A 235 3.59 28.04 -9.69
N ASN A 236 2.78 27.36 -10.46
CA ASN A 236 1.33 27.32 -10.31
C ASN A 236 0.84 26.21 -9.37
N ASN A 237 1.72 25.66 -8.52
CA ASN A 237 1.44 24.65 -7.50
C ASN A 237 0.93 23.31 -8.04
N TRP A 238 1.17 22.98 -9.31
CA TRP A 238 1.04 21.63 -9.81
C TRP A 238 2.34 20.86 -9.59
N LYS A 239 2.25 19.67 -9.03
CA LYS A 239 3.39 18.76 -8.83
C LYS A 239 3.17 17.49 -9.64
N PHE A 240 4.12 17.19 -10.51
CA PHE A 240 4.16 15.92 -11.23
C PHE A 240 5.24 15.04 -10.62
N THR A 241 4.91 13.76 -10.37
CA THR A 241 5.86 12.74 -9.93
C THR A 241 5.76 11.53 -10.85
N GLY A 242 6.88 11.14 -11.44
CA GLY A 242 6.97 9.93 -12.27
C GLY A 242 7.85 8.89 -11.61
N ARG A 243 7.41 7.62 -11.59
CA ARG A 243 8.18 6.46 -11.13
C ARG A 243 8.13 5.38 -12.19
N VAL A 244 9.29 4.81 -12.51
CA VAL A 244 9.42 3.63 -13.35
C VAL A 244 10.14 2.54 -12.58
N GLY A 245 9.68 1.32 -12.70
CA GLY A 245 10.23 0.25 -11.88
C GLY A 245 9.99 -1.14 -12.45
N VAL A 246 10.38 -2.11 -11.66
CA VAL A 246 10.18 -3.53 -11.94
C VAL A 246 9.47 -4.15 -10.75
N GLN A 247 8.38 -4.84 -11.04
CA GLN A 247 7.62 -5.64 -10.10
C GLN A 247 7.99 -7.10 -10.26
N SER A 248 8.36 -7.77 -9.19
CA SER A 248 8.57 -9.22 -9.13
C SER A 248 7.58 -9.83 -8.15
N PHE A 249 6.70 -10.68 -8.64
CA PHE A 249 5.71 -11.40 -7.85
C PHE A 249 6.10 -12.86 -7.74
N GLY A 250 6.14 -13.39 -6.52
CA GLY A 250 6.54 -14.77 -6.23
C GLY A 250 5.49 -15.83 -6.56
N GLY A 251 4.34 -15.45 -7.13
CA GLY A 251 3.25 -16.37 -7.47
C GLY A 251 2.29 -16.65 -6.31
N ALA A 252 1.26 -17.44 -6.60
CA ALA A 252 0.33 -17.92 -5.59
C ALA A 252 0.03 -19.40 -5.81
N GLN A 253 -0.13 -20.13 -4.70
CA GLN A 253 -0.41 -21.56 -4.67
C GLN A 253 -1.81 -21.82 -4.08
N LEU A 254 -2.54 -22.74 -4.69
CA LEU A 254 -3.80 -23.27 -4.19
C LEU A 254 -3.65 -24.78 -4.03
N LEU A 255 -3.60 -25.27 -2.79
CA LEU A 255 -3.18 -26.64 -2.48
C LEU A 255 -1.78 -26.92 -3.07
N ASN A 256 -1.68 -27.91 -3.94
CA ASN A 256 -0.44 -28.30 -4.64
C ASN A 256 -0.38 -27.78 -6.09
N ARG A 257 -1.18 -26.78 -6.45
CA ARG A 257 -1.23 -26.15 -7.77
C ARG A 257 -0.77 -24.73 -7.69
N THR A 258 -0.18 -24.23 -8.76
CA THR A 258 0.30 -22.85 -8.89
C THR A 258 -0.60 -22.09 -9.87
N PRO A 259 -1.80 -21.61 -9.43
CA PRO A 259 -2.71 -20.90 -10.33
C PRO A 259 -2.13 -19.57 -10.84
N PHE A 260 -1.18 -18.99 -10.10
CA PHE A 260 -0.43 -17.84 -10.53
C PHE A 260 1.05 -18.15 -10.46
N GLU A 261 1.67 -18.27 -11.63
CA GLU A 261 3.11 -18.45 -11.75
C GLU A 261 3.86 -17.18 -11.31
N PRO A 262 5.08 -17.29 -10.79
CA PRO A 262 5.95 -16.15 -10.56
C PRO A 262 6.15 -15.37 -11.86
N PHE A 263 6.16 -14.04 -11.77
CA PHE A 263 6.46 -13.19 -12.91
C PHE A 263 7.24 -11.94 -12.51
N THR A 264 7.91 -11.36 -13.48
CA THR A 264 8.55 -10.06 -13.38
C THR A 264 8.06 -9.17 -14.51
N GLN A 265 7.64 -7.95 -14.19
CA GLN A 265 7.08 -7.01 -15.16
C GLN A 265 7.55 -5.58 -14.90
N PRO A 266 7.66 -4.75 -15.95
CA PRO A 266 7.80 -3.32 -15.77
C PRO A 266 6.52 -2.73 -15.16
N ILE A 267 6.69 -1.66 -14.41
CA ILE A 267 5.60 -0.90 -13.81
C ILE A 267 5.93 0.59 -13.88
N VAL A 268 4.92 1.39 -14.19
CA VAL A 268 5.03 2.85 -14.22
C VAL A 268 3.93 3.43 -13.34
N ARG A 269 4.28 4.45 -12.58
CA ARG A 269 3.34 5.27 -11.82
C ARG A 269 3.58 6.74 -12.13
N LEU A 270 2.51 7.43 -12.41
CA LEU A 270 2.47 8.86 -12.67
C LEU A 270 1.49 9.49 -11.68
N ASP A 271 1.94 10.48 -10.94
CA ASP A 271 1.12 11.26 -10.01
C ASP A 271 1.10 12.71 -10.50
N LEU A 272 -0.08 13.30 -10.55
CA LEU A 272 -0.30 14.73 -10.81
C LEU A 272 -1.11 15.28 -9.64
N ASP A 273 -0.48 16.12 -8.84
CA ASP A 273 -1.05 16.67 -7.62
C ASP A 273 -1.19 18.20 -7.74
N ARG A 274 -2.30 18.73 -7.28
CA ARG A 274 -2.49 20.16 -7.04
C ARG A 274 -2.20 20.43 -5.58
N MET A 275 -1.25 21.31 -5.31
CA MET A 275 -0.83 21.70 -3.97
C MET A 275 -1.45 23.05 -3.59
N ASP A 276 -1.54 23.37 -2.32
CA ASP A 276 -1.74 24.74 -1.84
C ASP A 276 -0.40 25.44 -1.63
N ASP A 277 -0.43 26.67 -1.14
CA ASP A 277 0.78 27.46 -0.89
C ASP A 277 1.59 26.96 0.32
N ASP A 278 1.04 26.06 1.12
CA ASP A 278 1.68 25.39 2.25
C ASP A 278 2.06 23.93 1.92
N ASP A 279 2.15 23.58 0.63
CA ASP A 279 2.48 22.24 0.11
C ASP A 279 1.52 21.12 0.56
N ASN A 280 0.27 21.44 0.94
CA ASN A 280 -0.71 20.40 1.14
C ASN A 280 -1.42 20.08 -0.18
N ARG A 281 -1.73 18.80 -0.35
CA ARG A 281 -2.45 18.35 -1.52
C ARG A 281 -3.92 18.76 -1.46
N LEU A 282 -4.37 19.54 -2.46
CA LEU A 282 -5.77 19.90 -2.67
C LEU A 282 -6.51 18.88 -3.51
N PHE A 283 -5.80 18.20 -4.42
CA PHE A 283 -6.34 17.21 -5.34
C PHE A 283 -5.20 16.42 -5.95
N GLY A 284 -5.45 15.17 -6.31
CA GLY A 284 -4.42 14.36 -6.96
C GLY A 284 -4.99 13.29 -7.87
N ILE A 285 -4.28 13.02 -8.95
CA ILE A 285 -4.55 11.93 -9.87
C ILE A 285 -3.31 11.04 -9.93
N THR A 286 -3.49 9.75 -9.73
CA THR A 286 -2.45 8.75 -9.88
C THR A 286 -2.82 7.77 -10.98
N ALA A 287 -1.94 7.54 -11.93
CA ALA A 287 -2.06 6.48 -12.93
C ALA A 287 -0.97 5.43 -12.70
N VAL A 288 -1.36 4.15 -12.69
CA VAL A 288 -0.43 3.01 -12.61
C VAL A 288 -0.65 2.11 -13.81
N ILE A 289 0.43 1.71 -14.46
CA ILE A 289 0.43 0.84 -15.63
C ILE A 289 1.40 -0.32 -15.36
N SER A 290 0.96 -1.54 -15.60
CA SER A 290 1.78 -2.76 -15.55
C SER A 290 1.49 -3.64 -16.76
N TRP A 291 2.43 -4.51 -17.20
CA TRP A 291 2.43 -5.03 -18.58
C TRP A 291 2.31 -6.55 -18.73
N VAL A 292 2.19 -7.34 -17.72
CA VAL A 292 2.17 -8.80 -17.87
C VAL A 292 0.81 -9.39 -17.48
N PRO A 293 0.22 -10.27 -18.26
CA PRO A 293 0.56 -10.69 -19.65
C PRO A 293 0.19 -9.63 -20.71
N LYS A 294 -0.64 -8.67 -20.33
CA LYS A 294 -1.12 -7.54 -21.13
C LYS A 294 -1.18 -6.30 -20.23
N PRO A 295 -1.17 -5.10 -20.80
CA PRO A 295 -1.28 -3.88 -20.00
C PRO A 295 -2.51 -3.86 -19.11
N SER A 296 -2.31 -3.59 -17.83
CA SER A 296 -3.35 -3.25 -16.86
C SER A 296 -3.20 -1.78 -16.46
N TYR A 297 -4.32 -1.13 -16.23
CA TYR A 297 -4.38 0.29 -15.93
C TYR A 297 -5.15 0.50 -14.64
N GLN A 298 -4.61 1.32 -13.76
CA GLN A 298 -5.29 1.79 -12.56
C GLN A 298 -5.23 3.31 -12.53
N LEU A 299 -6.35 3.93 -12.26
CA LEU A 299 -6.47 5.37 -12.06
C LEU A 299 -7.02 5.62 -10.66
N THR A 300 -6.35 6.45 -9.89
CA THR A 300 -6.80 6.87 -8.56
C THR A 300 -6.96 8.37 -8.54
N VAL A 301 -8.12 8.82 -8.09
CA VAL A 301 -8.39 10.24 -7.79
C VAL A 301 -8.38 10.40 -6.28
N ARG A 302 -7.62 11.37 -5.79
CA ARG A 302 -7.50 11.72 -4.37
C ARG A 302 -8.14 13.07 -4.14
N THR A 303 -9.03 13.13 -3.18
CA THR A 303 -9.72 14.35 -2.78
C THR A 303 -9.64 14.46 -1.27
N PRO A 304 -8.85 15.38 -0.71
CA PRO A 304 -8.90 15.69 0.71
C PRO A 304 -10.32 16.17 1.07
N LEU A 305 -10.89 15.56 2.10
CA LEU A 305 -12.23 15.91 2.59
C LEU A 305 -12.16 16.84 3.80
N TYR A 306 -11.11 16.72 4.58
CA TYR A 306 -10.96 17.44 5.83
C TYR A 306 -9.49 17.61 6.20
N LEU A 307 -9.13 18.81 6.65
CA LEU A 307 -7.81 19.15 7.13
C LEU A 307 -7.95 20.02 8.36
N VAL A 308 -7.37 19.62 9.49
CA VAL A 308 -7.15 20.48 10.67
C VAL A 308 -5.66 20.67 10.82
N LYS A 309 -5.23 21.90 10.70
CA LYS A 309 -3.89 22.35 11.09
C LYS A 309 -3.97 23.04 12.45
N ASN A 310 -3.04 22.73 13.33
CA ASN A 310 -2.92 23.33 14.65
C ASN A 310 -1.55 23.99 14.81
#